data_c5566244d09a9021e39e065ccbc3d2ab
#
_entry.id   c5566244d09a9021e39e065ccbc3d2ab
#
_cell.length_a   1.000
_cell.length_b   1.000
_cell.length_c   1.000
_cell.angle_alpha   90.00
_cell.angle_beta   90.00
_cell.angle_gamma   90.00
#
_symmetry.space_group_name_H-M   'P 1'
#
loop_
_entity.id
_entity.type
_entity.pdbx_description
1 polymer ?
#
loop_
_entity_poly.entity_id
_entity_poly.type
_entity_poly.pdbx_seq_one_letter_code
_entity_poly.pdbx_strand_id
1 'polypeptide(L)'
;VSIGVAGTFGNMEVLLHQIDAFADAPFTGNPAAVMPLPQWLPDDVLQQVAAENNLAETAFYTALLPPHAGRAPTDDPAVHLRWFTPEHEIDLCGHATMATAAQILEDIHPGADRAHFFTRSGWLTVERTDDDEYVLDLPALPSVDVVPDPALVAATGVRPLRALTGQDEVLVLASEAEVRAARPNVAAFPALPRGVVLTAPGDTADFVSRFFKPGAVPEDPVTGSAHAQLVPLWARDLGRADLTARQLSARGGRLRCTLAGDRVLLVGRCHRYLDGVVTLADPV
;
A
#
# COMPACT_ATOMS: atom_id res chain seq x y z
N VAL A 1 42.65 7.58 -4.71
CA VAL A 1 41.67 6.79 -3.98
C VAL A 1 41.09 7.74 -2.93
N SER A 2 39.95 8.36 -3.23
CA SER A 2 39.24 9.24 -2.30
C SER A 2 38.28 8.36 -1.52
N ILE A 3 38.58 8.09 -0.27
CA ILE A 3 37.66 7.45 0.67
C ILE A 3 36.64 8.52 1.03
N GLY A 4 35.41 8.40 0.50
CA GLY A 4 34.31 9.24 0.91
C GLY A 4 34.06 9.05 2.41
N VAL A 5 34.24 10.11 3.18
CA VAL A 5 33.85 10.16 4.59
C VAL A 5 32.34 9.97 4.64
N ALA A 6 31.87 8.83 5.16
CA ALA A 6 30.47 8.69 5.55
C ALA A 6 30.18 9.83 6.52
N GLY A 7 29.28 10.74 6.13
CA GLY A 7 28.88 11.85 6.99
C GLY A 7 28.23 11.27 8.24
N THR A 8 28.80 11.58 9.39
CA THR A 8 28.21 11.30 10.68
C THR A 8 26.99 12.21 10.85
N PHE A 9 25.82 11.68 11.23
CA PHE A 9 24.63 12.50 11.50
C PHE A 9 24.42 12.76 13.00
N GLY A 10 25.35 12.30 13.86
CA GLY A 10 25.24 12.44 15.31
C GLY A 10 23.98 11.76 15.86
N ASN A 11 23.54 12.16 17.04
CA ASN A 11 22.22 11.76 17.56
C ASN A 11 21.16 12.63 16.86
N MET A 12 20.44 12.05 15.87
CA MET A 12 19.36 12.70 15.17
C MET A 12 18.01 12.20 15.69
N GLU A 13 17.13 13.11 16.03
CA GLU A 13 15.74 12.79 16.35
C GLU A 13 14.88 12.92 15.11
N VAL A 14 14.11 11.88 14.79
CA VAL A 14 13.19 11.80 13.66
C VAL A 14 11.79 11.49 14.17
N LEU A 15 10.81 12.26 13.72
CA LEU A 15 9.41 11.96 14.03
C LEU A 15 8.99 10.64 13.38
N LEU A 16 8.18 9.87 14.10
CA LEU A 16 7.54 8.67 13.62
C LEU A 16 6.05 8.75 13.93
N HIS A 17 5.24 8.62 12.90
CA HIS A 17 3.80 8.47 13.01
C HIS A 17 3.41 7.07 12.55
N GLN A 18 2.62 6.34 13.32
CA GLN A 18 1.99 5.11 12.83
C GLN A 18 0.54 5.41 12.50
N ILE A 19 0.17 5.19 11.24
CA ILE A 19 -1.16 5.51 10.71
C ILE A 19 -1.70 4.28 10.00
N ASP A 20 -2.89 3.86 10.38
CA ASP A 20 -3.64 2.77 9.77
C ASP A 20 -4.45 3.33 8.60
N ALA A 21 -4.12 2.95 7.37
CA ALA A 21 -4.86 3.35 6.17
C ALA A 21 -5.95 2.33 5.80
N PHE A 22 -7.01 2.78 5.12
CA PHE A 22 -8.22 2.00 4.82
C PHE A 22 -8.88 1.41 6.07
N ALA A 23 -8.84 2.16 7.16
CA ALA A 23 -9.31 1.76 8.48
C ALA A 23 -10.63 2.43 8.82
N ASP A 24 -11.67 1.64 9.12
CA ASP A 24 -12.97 2.16 9.59
C ASP A 24 -13.00 2.41 11.10
N ALA A 25 -12.06 1.83 11.83
CA ALA A 25 -11.96 1.89 13.28
C ALA A 25 -10.50 1.68 13.72
N PRO A 26 -10.13 2.07 14.95
CA PRO A 26 -8.83 1.74 15.52
C PRO A 26 -8.51 0.23 15.40
N PHE A 27 -7.25 -0.09 15.11
CA PHE A 27 -6.72 -1.46 14.99
C PHE A 27 -7.22 -2.24 13.76
N THR A 28 -7.89 -1.56 12.81
CA THR A 28 -8.22 -2.10 11.49
C THR A 28 -7.34 -1.43 10.42
N GLY A 29 -7.50 -1.81 9.16
CA GLY A 29 -6.72 -1.26 8.05
C GLY A 29 -5.27 -1.74 8.02
N ASN A 30 -4.45 -1.07 7.22
CA ASN A 30 -3.04 -1.41 7.02
C ASN A 30 -2.13 -0.35 7.68
N PRO A 31 -1.35 -0.74 8.70
CA PRO A 31 -0.47 0.18 9.40
C PRO A 31 0.76 0.52 8.57
N ALA A 32 1.09 1.80 8.48
CA ALA A 32 2.34 2.31 7.93
C ALA A 32 3.05 3.19 8.96
N ALA A 33 4.38 3.07 9.05
CA ALA A 33 5.19 4.09 9.67
C ALA A 33 5.38 5.23 8.66
N VAL A 34 5.20 6.47 9.11
CA VAL A 34 5.40 7.69 8.32
C VAL A 34 6.46 8.53 9.00
N MET A 35 7.56 8.79 8.31
CA MET A 35 8.73 9.47 8.88
C MET A 35 9.15 10.65 8.00
N PRO A 36 8.84 11.89 8.40
CA PRO A 36 9.33 13.10 7.76
C PRO A 36 10.82 13.26 7.97
N LEU A 37 11.57 13.50 6.90
CA LEU A 37 13.01 13.72 6.95
C LEU A 37 13.38 15.13 6.45
N PRO A 38 14.30 15.85 7.10
CA PRO A 38 14.79 17.12 6.59
C PRO A 38 15.60 16.95 5.29
N GLN A 39 16.26 15.80 5.14
CA GLN A 39 17.00 15.36 3.95
C GLN A 39 17.09 13.84 3.96
N TRP A 40 17.42 13.24 2.81
CA TRP A 40 17.59 11.80 2.72
C TRP A 40 18.74 11.31 3.59
N LEU A 41 18.48 10.24 4.32
CA LEU A 41 19.49 9.42 4.99
C LEU A 41 20.08 8.40 4.01
N PRO A 42 21.22 7.79 4.31
CA PRO A 42 21.74 6.66 3.56
C PRO A 42 20.72 5.52 3.44
N ASP A 43 20.70 4.84 2.30
CA ASP A 43 19.70 3.82 1.99
C ASP A 43 19.75 2.63 2.98
N ASP A 44 20.92 2.28 3.45
CA ASP A 44 21.13 1.22 4.46
C ASP A 44 20.54 1.62 5.83
N VAL A 45 20.57 2.90 6.19
CA VAL A 45 19.95 3.43 7.41
C VAL A 45 18.44 3.40 7.29
N LEU A 46 17.89 3.85 6.14
CA LEU A 46 16.45 3.79 5.88
C LEU A 46 15.95 2.35 5.96
N GLN A 47 16.71 1.40 5.38
CA GLN A 47 16.37 -0.01 5.42
C GLN A 47 16.42 -0.59 6.85
N GLN A 48 17.42 -0.24 7.65
CA GLN A 48 17.52 -0.68 9.03
C GLN A 48 16.36 -0.13 9.90
N VAL A 49 16.00 1.14 9.72
CA VAL A 49 14.84 1.74 10.41
C VAL A 49 13.55 1.04 10.01
N ALA A 50 13.34 0.73 8.73
CA ALA A 50 12.17 0.00 8.30
C ALA A 50 12.11 -1.42 8.87
N ALA A 51 13.25 -2.10 8.97
CA ALA A 51 13.35 -3.42 9.59
C ALA A 51 13.04 -3.36 11.11
N GLU A 52 13.52 -2.33 11.81
CA GLU A 52 13.27 -2.13 13.25
C GLU A 52 11.79 -1.78 13.51
N ASN A 53 11.17 -0.93 12.68
CA ASN A 53 9.76 -0.61 12.76
C ASN A 53 8.88 -1.86 12.56
N ASN A 54 9.33 -2.82 11.77
CA ASN A 54 8.69 -4.12 11.53
C ASN A 54 7.20 -4.02 11.19
N LEU A 55 6.81 -2.98 10.46
CA LEU A 55 5.49 -2.81 9.85
C LEU A 55 5.53 -3.28 8.41
N ALA A 56 4.35 -3.40 7.77
CA ALA A 56 4.27 -3.76 6.36
C ALA A 56 5.18 -2.86 5.51
N GLU A 57 5.07 -1.53 5.69
CA GLU A 57 5.98 -0.54 5.10
C GLU A 57 6.24 0.63 6.05
N THR A 58 7.45 1.18 5.90
CA THR A 58 7.84 2.50 6.40
C THR A 58 7.95 3.47 5.22
N ALA A 59 7.17 4.53 5.26
CA ALA A 59 7.20 5.64 4.34
C ALA A 59 8.14 6.73 4.85
N PHE A 60 9.21 7.01 4.12
CA PHE A 60 10.06 8.16 4.36
C PHE A 60 9.78 9.23 3.33
N TYR A 61 9.69 10.48 3.73
CA TYR A 61 9.52 11.57 2.80
C TYR A 61 10.31 12.81 3.17
N THR A 62 10.62 13.63 2.16
CA THR A 62 11.25 14.94 2.33
C THR A 62 10.61 15.98 1.39
N ALA A 63 10.59 17.24 1.80
CA ALA A 63 10.16 18.34 0.93
C ALA A 63 11.16 18.62 -0.21
N LEU A 64 12.36 18.03 -0.19
CA LEU A 64 13.38 18.21 -1.20
C LEU A 64 13.08 17.32 -2.41
N LEU A 65 12.49 17.91 -3.45
CA LEU A 65 12.25 17.21 -4.72
C LEU A 65 13.56 17.06 -5.50
N PRO A 66 13.81 15.89 -6.13
CA PRO A 66 14.99 15.72 -6.97
C PRO A 66 14.83 16.51 -8.28
N PRO A 67 15.94 16.97 -8.91
CA PRO A 67 15.87 17.78 -10.13
C PRO A 67 15.08 17.17 -11.29
N HIS A 68 15.04 15.85 -11.38
CA HIS A 68 14.31 15.12 -12.42
C HIS A 68 12.81 14.92 -12.11
N ALA A 69 12.33 15.34 -10.94
CA ALA A 69 10.90 15.27 -10.61
C ALA A 69 10.05 16.14 -11.55
N GLY A 70 10.65 17.17 -12.14
CA GLY A 70 9.89 18.16 -12.88
C GLY A 70 8.99 18.99 -11.97
N ARG A 71 7.96 19.61 -12.58
CA ARG A 71 6.96 20.36 -11.82
C ARG A 71 5.90 19.41 -11.24
N ALA A 72 5.49 19.69 -10.01
CA ALA A 72 4.33 19.03 -9.41
C ALA A 72 3.05 19.27 -10.24
N PRO A 73 2.07 18.37 -10.21
CA PRO A 73 0.83 18.48 -11.00
C PRO A 73 0.05 19.78 -10.75
N THR A 74 0.07 20.27 -9.52
CA THR A 74 -0.55 21.55 -9.11
C THR A 74 0.38 22.29 -8.14
N ASP A 75 -0.09 23.41 -7.58
CA ASP A 75 0.64 24.17 -6.54
C ASP A 75 0.35 23.66 -5.11
N ASP A 76 -0.35 22.53 -4.96
CA ASP A 76 -0.57 21.88 -3.68
C ASP A 76 0.73 21.32 -3.08
N PRO A 77 0.74 20.96 -1.78
CA PRO A 77 1.89 20.35 -1.13
C PRO A 77 2.47 19.18 -1.92
N ALA A 78 3.77 19.18 -2.13
CA ALA A 78 4.47 18.15 -2.89
C ALA A 78 5.73 17.70 -2.18
N VAL A 79 5.93 16.39 -2.06
CA VAL A 79 7.08 15.79 -1.38
C VAL A 79 7.68 14.65 -2.22
N HIS A 80 8.94 14.32 -1.96
CA HIS A 80 9.58 13.12 -2.47
C HIS A 80 9.36 11.99 -1.47
N LEU A 81 8.75 10.88 -1.89
CA LEU A 81 8.31 9.77 -1.06
C LEU A 81 8.95 8.46 -1.51
N ARG A 82 9.43 7.67 -0.53
CA ARG A 82 10.00 6.34 -0.72
C ARG A 82 9.43 5.39 0.33
N TRP A 83 9.28 4.12 -0.03
CA TRP A 83 8.73 3.08 0.87
C TRP A 83 9.70 1.92 1.00
N PHE A 84 9.83 1.46 2.24
CA PHE A 84 10.67 0.32 2.58
C PHE A 84 9.84 -0.71 3.35
N THR A 85 9.86 -1.95 2.86
CA THR A 85 9.46 -3.11 3.69
C THR A 85 10.57 -3.41 4.70
N PRO A 86 10.38 -4.30 5.67
CA PRO A 86 11.48 -4.75 6.51
C PRO A 86 12.67 -5.35 5.75
N GLU A 87 12.50 -5.76 4.49
CA GLU A 87 13.51 -6.48 3.70
C GLU A 87 14.13 -5.63 2.58
N HIS A 88 13.35 -4.75 1.93
CA HIS A 88 13.82 -3.98 0.77
C HIS A 88 12.93 -2.78 0.45
N GLU A 89 13.48 -1.83 -0.31
CA GLU A 89 12.73 -0.72 -0.89
C GLU A 89 11.81 -1.20 -2.01
N ILE A 90 10.60 -0.63 -2.09
CA ILE A 90 9.59 -0.94 -3.12
C ILE A 90 9.22 0.30 -3.94
N ASP A 91 8.75 0.07 -5.18
CA ASP A 91 8.49 1.15 -6.13
C ASP A 91 7.10 1.77 -6.01
N LEU A 92 6.15 1.08 -5.38
CA LEU A 92 4.78 1.54 -5.22
C LEU A 92 4.14 0.96 -3.95
N CYS A 93 3.58 1.86 -3.12
CA CYS A 93 2.79 1.47 -1.93
C CYS A 93 1.60 2.41 -1.73
N GLY A 94 0.38 1.90 -1.93
CA GLY A 94 -0.84 2.72 -1.86
C GLY A 94 -1.20 3.13 -0.44
N HIS A 95 -1.27 2.19 0.51
CA HIS A 95 -1.71 2.48 1.87
C HIS A 95 -0.74 3.42 2.61
N ALA A 96 0.58 3.22 2.45
CA ALA A 96 1.57 4.10 3.08
C ALA A 96 1.60 5.49 2.43
N THR A 97 1.25 5.63 1.14
CA THR A 97 1.03 6.93 0.50
C THR A 97 -0.18 7.64 1.10
N MET A 98 -1.29 6.93 1.28
CA MET A 98 -2.50 7.47 1.92
C MET A 98 -2.23 7.88 3.37
N ALA A 99 -1.51 7.07 4.14
CA ALA A 99 -1.08 7.39 5.50
C ALA A 99 -0.19 8.65 5.55
N THR A 100 0.74 8.79 4.59
CA THR A 100 1.60 9.98 4.47
C THR A 100 0.78 11.21 4.12
N ALA A 101 -0.21 11.09 3.24
CA ALA A 101 -1.12 12.18 2.90
C ALA A 101 -1.93 12.64 4.11
N ALA A 102 -2.45 11.70 4.91
CA ALA A 102 -3.18 12.03 6.14
C ALA A 102 -2.31 12.87 7.07
N GLN A 103 -1.06 12.44 7.33
CA GLN A 103 -0.15 13.20 8.18
C GLN A 103 0.15 14.59 7.62
N ILE A 104 0.41 14.73 6.31
CA ILE A 104 0.72 16.03 5.69
C ILE A 104 -0.48 16.97 5.73
N LEU A 105 -1.66 16.49 5.36
CA LEU A 105 -2.87 17.30 5.25
C LEU A 105 -3.51 17.61 6.61
N GLU A 106 -3.25 16.82 7.64
CA GLU A 106 -3.72 17.09 9.00
C GLU A 106 -2.77 18.00 9.77
N ASP A 107 -1.45 17.73 9.73
CA ASP A 107 -0.48 18.38 10.63
C ASP A 107 0.27 19.54 9.98
N ILE A 108 0.65 19.41 8.70
CA ILE A 108 1.59 20.35 8.05
C ILE A 108 0.84 21.36 7.20
N HIS A 109 -0.16 20.90 6.46
CA HIS A 109 -0.94 21.73 5.54
C HIS A 109 -2.45 21.53 5.75
N PRO A 110 -3.01 21.84 6.95
CA PRO A 110 -4.41 21.58 7.27
C PRO A 110 -5.42 22.35 6.40
N GLY A 111 -4.96 23.35 5.67
CA GLY A 111 -5.80 24.08 4.70
C GLY A 111 -5.75 23.56 3.27
N ALA A 112 -4.99 22.50 3.01
CA ALA A 112 -4.92 21.86 1.71
C ALA A 112 -5.77 20.58 1.68
N ASP A 113 -6.45 20.34 0.56
CA ASP A 113 -7.27 19.14 0.36
C ASP A 113 -6.55 18.10 -0.50
N ARG A 114 -5.32 18.41 -0.95
CA ARG A 114 -4.55 17.53 -1.85
C ARG A 114 -3.08 17.56 -1.51
N ALA A 115 -2.40 16.42 -1.70
CA ALA A 115 -0.95 16.31 -1.64
C ALA A 115 -0.41 15.48 -2.80
N HIS A 116 0.76 15.85 -3.29
CA HIS A 116 1.44 15.18 -4.40
C HIS A 116 2.72 14.51 -3.91
N PHE A 117 2.98 13.33 -4.42
CA PHE A 117 4.10 12.48 -4.04
C PHE A 117 4.91 12.14 -5.28
N PHE A 118 6.12 12.65 -5.37
CA PHE A 118 7.08 12.19 -6.36
C PHE A 118 7.70 10.88 -5.86
N THR A 119 7.68 9.85 -6.68
CA THR A 119 8.09 8.49 -6.33
C THR A 119 8.87 7.85 -7.49
N ARG A 120 9.43 6.66 -7.28
CA ARG A 120 10.01 5.87 -8.38
C ARG A 120 9.00 5.51 -9.47
N SER A 121 7.71 5.43 -9.13
CA SER A 121 6.61 5.19 -10.08
C SER A 121 6.02 6.47 -10.69
N GLY A 122 6.70 7.62 -10.52
CA GLY A 122 6.21 8.92 -10.96
C GLY A 122 5.38 9.63 -9.90
N TRP A 123 4.57 10.61 -10.35
CA TRP A 123 3.70 11.38 -9.46
C TRP A 123 2.46 10.60 -9.05
N LEU A 124 2.22 10.54 -7.75
CA LEU A 124 0.98 10.06 -7.16
C LEU A 124 0.26 11.25 -6.51
N THR A 125 -1.06 11.14 -6.39
CA THR A 125 -1.90 12.17 -5.77
C THR A 125 -2.85 11.52 -4.78
N VAL A 126 -3.00 12.14 -3.62
CA VAL A 126 -4.04 11.82 -2.66
C VAL A 126 -4.84 13.08 -2.36
N GLU A 127 -6.16 12.97 -2.38
CA GLU A 127 -7.09 14.04 -2.05
C GLU A 127 -7.82 13.69 -0.75
N ARG A 128 -8.04 14.69 0.13
CA ARG A 128 -8.91 14.57 1.30
C ARG A 128 -10.29 15.11 0.92
N THR A 129 -11.33 14.36 1.27
CA THR A 129 -12.72 14.76 1.09
C THR A 129 -13.26 15.52 2.30
N ASP A 130 -14.41 16.17 2.17
CA ASP A 130 -15.09 16.86 3.27
C ASP A 130 -15.52 15.91 4.41
N ASP A 131 -15.61 14.59 4.15
CA ASP A 131 -15.95 13.56 5.15
C ASP A 131 -14.73 12.93 5.84
N ASP A 132 -13.56 13.57 5.76
CA ASP A 132 -12.28 13.07 6.28
C ASP A 132 -11.91 11.68 5.73
N GLU A 133 -12.21 11.44 4.48
CA GLU A 133 -11.74 10.28 3.72
C GLU A 133 -10.66 10.70 2.72
N TYR A 134 -9.82 9.77 2.35
CA TYR A 134 -8.70 9.99 1.43
C TYR A 134 -8.95 9.22 0.14
N VAL A 135 -8.77 9.90 -0.99
CA VAL A 135 -8.88 9.34 -2.34
C VAL A 135 -7.48 9.15 -2.89
N LEU A 136 -7.08 7.91 -3.07
CA LEU A 136 -5.82 7.54 -3.72
C LEU A 136 -6.11 7.20 -5.19
N ASP A 137 -5.46 7.91 -6.10
CA ASP A 137 -5.57 7.71 -7.54
C ASP A 137 -4.42 6.82 -8.04
N LEU A 138 -4.75 5.64 -8.54
CA LEU A 138 -3.80 4.65 -9.06
C LEU A 138 -4.10 4.32 -10.53
N PRO A 139 -3.10 3.89 -11.33
CA PRO A 139 -3.38 3.32 -12.65
C PRO A 139 -4.21 2.04 -12.50
N ALA A 140 -5.17 1.84 -13.39
CA ALA A 140 -5.88 0.57 -13.50
C ALA A 140 -4.89 -0.50 -14.00
N LEU A 141 -4.83 -1.63 -13.28
CA LEU A 141 -3.92 -2.73 -13.59
C LEU A 141 -4.72 -3.87 -14.24
N PRO A 142 -4.67 -4.00 -15.57
CA PRO A 142 -5.45 -5.04 -16.25
C PRO A 142 -4.90 -6.43 -15.93
N SER A 143 -5.79 -7.42 -15.96
CA SER A 143 -5.45 -8.83 -15.82
C SER A 143 -6.09 -9.65 -16.94
N VAL A 144 -5.47 -10.79 -17.25
CA VAL A 144 -5.93 -11.72 -18.27
C VAL A 144 -6.26 -13.08 -17.66
N ASP A 145 -7.31 -13.73 -18.18
CA ASP A 145 -7.69 -15.07 -17.74
C ASP A 145 -6.60 -16.07 -18.13
N VAL A 146 -6.26 -16.97 -17.20
CA VAL A 146 -5.27 -18.03 -17.38
C VAL A 146 -5.79 -19.35 -16.81
N VAL A 147 -5.16 -20.46 -17.20
CA VAL A 147 -5.33 -21.72 -16.48
C VAL A 147 -4.59 -21.62 -15.14
N PRO A 148 -5.25 -21.90 -14.00
CA PRO A 148 -4.60 -21.78 -12.72
C PRO A 148 -3.41 -22.74 -12.59
N ASP A 149 -2.30 -22.25 -12.06
CA ASP A 149 -1.13 -23.07 -11.74
C ASP A 149 -1.52 -24.15 -10.69
N PRO A 150 -1.39 -25.46 -11.01
CA PRO A 150 -1.73 -26.51 -10.06
C PRO A 150 -0.93 -26.44 -8.76
N ALA A 151 0.34 -25.99 -8.78
CA ALA A 151 1.15 -25.85 -7.59
C ALA A 151 0.62 -24.71 -6.70
N LEU A 152 0.21 -23.58 -7.30
CA LEU A 152 -0.41 -22.47 -6.58
C LEU A 152 -1.76 -22.88 -5.98
N VAL A 153 -2.61 -23.58 -6.74
CA VAL A 153 -3.88 -24.11 -6.25
C VAL A 153 -3.66 -25.06 -5.06
N ALA A 154 -2.68 -25.96 -5.16
CA ALA A 154 -2.35 -26.87 -4.06
C ALA A 154 -1.86 -26.12 -2.81
N ALA A 155 -1.01 -25.09 -2.99
CA ALA A 155 -0.47 -24.31 -1.90
C ALA A 155 -1.52 -23.41 -1.21
N THR A 156 -2.48 -22.88 -1.98
CA THR A 156 -3.59 -22.09 -1.44
C THR A 156 -4.68 -22.96 -0.80
N GLY A 157 -4.80 -24.20 -1.22
CA GLY A 157 -5.82 -25.14 -0.75
C GLY A 157 -7.25 -24.81 -1.21
N VAL A 158 -7.41 -23.91 -2.21
CA VAL A 158 -8.71 -23.47 -2.72
C VAL A 158 -9.03 -24.09 -4.07
N ARG A 159 -10.29 -24.00 -4.49
CA ARG A 159 -10.77 -24.41 -5.84
C ARG A 159 -11.29 -23.20 -6.59
N PRO A 160 -10.44 -22.48 -7.33
CA PRO A 160 -10.87 -21.29 -8.03
C PRO A 160 -11.83 -21.62 -9.18
N LEU A 161 -12.85 -20.79 -9.37
CA LEU A 161 -13.73 -20.80 -10.54
C LEU A 161 -13.01 -20.22 -11.77
N ARG A 162 -12.15 -19.23 -11.53
CA ARG A 162 -11.33 -18.55 -12.54
C ARG A 162 -9.97 -18.22 -11.94
N ALA A 163 -8.97 -18.12 -12.79
CA ALA A 163 -7.67 -17.56 -12.43
C ALA A 163 -7.27 -16.49 -13.45
N LEU A 164 -6.67 -15.41 -12.98
CA LEU A 164 -6.15 -14.35 -13.81
C LEU A 164 -4.71 -14.03 -13.38
N THR A 165 -3.93 -13.52 -14.31
CA THR A 165 -2.58 -13.02 -14.05
C THR A 165 -2.45 -11.57 -14.52
N GLY A 166 -1.66 -10.78 -13.83
CA GLY A 166 -1.38 -9.39 -14.12
C GLY A 166 -0.25 -8.89 -13.22
N GLN A 167 -0.49 -7.84 -12.46
CA GLN A 167 0.41 -7.41 -11.38
C GLN A 167 0.61 -8.54 -10.36
N ASP A 168 -0.50 -9.18 -10.00
CA ASP A 168 -0.55 -10.31 -9.07
C ASP A 168 -1.33 -11.48 -9.69
N GLU A 169 -1.19 -12.68 -9.11
CA GLU A 169 -2.01 -13.84 -9.45
C GLU A 169 -3.36 -13.73 -8.71
N VAL A 170 -4.46 -13.81 -9.44
CA VAL A 170 -5.81 -13.68 -8.89
C VAL A 170 -6.56 -14.99 -9.01
N LEU A 171 -7.04 -15.53 -7.89
CA LEU A 171 -7.90 -16.70 -7.83
C LEU A 171 -9.30 -16.27 -7.40
N VAL A 172 -10.27 -16.40 -8.32
CA VAL A 172 -11.68 -16.05 -8.06
C VAL A 172 -12.39 -17.27 -7.50
N LEU A 173 -12.94 -17.15 -6.29
CA LEU A 173 -13.67 -18.19 -5.58
C LEU A 173 -15.18 -17.97 -5.67
N ALA A 174 -15.97 -18.95 -5.26
CA ALA A 174 -17.41 -18.90 -5.38
C ALA A 174 -18.10 -17.98 -4.35
N SER A 175 -17.49 -17.78 -3.18
CA SER A 175 -18.13 -17.02 -2.08
C SER A 175 -17.15 -16.37 -1.12
N GLU A 176 -17.63 -15.36 -0.40
CA GLU A 176 -16.90 -14.74 0.72
C GLU A 176 -16.51 -15.79 1.77
N ALA A 177 -17.38 -16.78 2.03
CA ALA A 177 -17.11 -17.84 2.98
C ALA A 177 -15.88 -18.67 2.61
N GLU A 178 -15.67 -18.94 1.32
CA GLU A 178 -14.48 -19.65 0.83
C GLU A 178 -13.21 -18.82 1.01
N VAL A 179 -13.27 -17.51 0.72
CA VAL A 179 -12.14 -16.59 0.95
C VAL A 179 -11.78 -16.55 2.44
N ARG A 180 -12.76 -16.45 3.33
CA ARG A 180 -12.55 -16.45 4.80
C ARG A 180 -11.96 -17.78 5.31
N ALA A 181 -12.43 -18.89 4.77
CA ALA A 181 -12.01 -20.22 5.19
C ALA A 181 -10.62 -20.59 4.69
N ALA A 182 -10.12 -19.95 3.63
CA ALA A 182 -8.83 -20.26 3.04
C ALA A 182 -7.68 -20.16 4.06
N ARG A 183 -6.77 -21.13 4.01
CA ARG A 183 -5.56 -21.19 4.85
C ARG A 183 -4.34 -21.48 3.96
N PRO A 184 -3.92 -20.49 3.15
CA PRO A 184 -2.80 -20.70 2.24
C PRO A 184 -1.50 -21.02 2.99
N ASN A 185 -0.78 -22.01 2.47
CA ASN A 185 0.60 -22.27 2.87
C ASN A 185 1.52 -21.37 2.01
N VAL A 186 1.72 -20.12 2.46
CA VAL A 186 2.49 -19.11 1.70
C VAL A 186 3.92 -19.55 1.44
N ALA A 187 4.53 -20.31 2.36
CA ALA A 187 5.88 -20.84 2.20
C ALA A 187 5.98 -21.89 1.06
N ALA A 188 4.85 -22.48 0.67
CA ALA A 188 4.79 -23.45 -0.43
C ALA A 188 4.37 -22.82 -1.78
N PHE A 189 4.22 -21.50 -1.84
CA PHE A 189 3.94 -20.84 -3.12
C PHE A 189 5.08 -21.10 -4.10
N PRO A 190 4.76 -21.32 -5.40
CA PRO A 190 5.78 -21.31 -6.44
C PRO A 190 6.63 -20.05 -6.33
N ALA A 191 7.85 -20.10 -6.84
CA ALA A 191 8.72 -18.92 -6.92
C ALA A 191 8.13 -17.89 -7.89
N LEU A 192 7.19 -17.10 -7.39
CA LEU A 192 6.51 -16.03 -8.13
C LEU A 192 7.10 -14.68 -7.68
N PRO A 193 7.39 -13.78 -8.64
CA PRO A 193 7.86 -12.42 -8.31
C PRO A 193 6.74 -11.51 -7.78
N ARG A 194 5.51 -12.03 -7.64
CA ARG A 194 4.27 -11.28 -7.41
C ARG A 194 3.45 -11.91 -6.27
N GLY A 195 2.43 -11.16 -5.82
CA GLY A 195 1.50 -11.64 -4.80
C GLY A 195 0.40 -12.57 -5.36
N VAL A 196 -0.38 -13.12 -4.45
CA VAL A 196 -1.54 -13.96 -4.74
C VAL A 196 -2.77 -13.37 -4.08
N VAL A 197 -3.79 -13.09 -4.87
CA VAL A 197 -5.07 -12.55 -4.42
C VAL A 197 -6.13 -13.63 -4.46
N LEU A 198 -6.80 -13.89 -3.35
CA LEU A 198 -8.06 -14.61 -3.31
C LEU A 198 -9.20 -13.60 -3.32
N THR A 199 -10.18 -13.75 -4.20
CA THR A 199 -11.32 -12.84 -4.30
C THR A 199 -12.61 -13.58 -4.59
N ALA A 200 -13.75 -13.01 -4.17
CA ALA A 200 -15.10 -13.54 -4.42
C ALA A 200 -16.13 -12.42 -4.35
N PRO A 201 -17.39 -12.65 -4.80
CA PRO A 201 -18.50 -11.76 -4.43
C PRO A 201 -18.60 -11.63 -2.91
N GLY A 202 -18.89 -10.44 -2.42
CA GLY A 202 -19.02 -10.15 -1.00
C GLY A 202 -20.46 -10.31 -0.50
N ASP A 203 -20.65 -10.61 0.78
CA ASP A 203 -21.98 -10.68 1.41
C ASP A 203 -22.53 -9.28 1.75
N THR A 204 -21.62 -8.33 2.09
CA THR A 204 -21.95 -6.96 2.50
C THR A 204 -21.17 -5.89 1.74
N ALA A 205 -20.39 -6.30 0.77
CA ALA A 205 -19.67 -5.47 -0.18
C ALA A 205 -19.82 -6.10 -1.57
N ASP A 206 -19.44 -5.40 -2.63
CA ASP A 206 -19.55 -5.94 -3.98
C ASP A 206 -18.60 -7.10 -4.21
N PHE A 207 -17.39 -6.98 -3.65
CA PHE A 207 -16.42 -8.06 -3.64
C PHE A 207 -15.57 -8.06 -2.36
N VAL A 208 -14.95 -9.19 -2.10
CA VAL A 208 -14.00 -9.37 -1.02
C VAL A 208 -12.66 -9.88 -1.55
N SER A 209 -11.61 -9.64 -0.79
CA SER A 209 -10.25 -10.09 -1.13
C SER A 209 -9.44 -10.51 0.09
N ARG A 210 -8.37 -11.28 -0.15
CA ARG A 210 -7.22 -11.47 0.74
C ARG A 210 -5.97 -11.51 -0.12
N PHE A 211 -4.88 -10.93 0.36
CA PHE A 211 -3.62 -10.83 -0.36
C PHE A 211 -2.50 -11.53 0.41
N PHE A 212 -1.73 -12.34 -0.31
CA PHE A 212 -0.63 -13.13 0.24
C PHE A 212 0.63 -12.97 -0.62
N LYS A 213 1.76 -12.83 0.06
CA LYS A 213 3.07 -12.80 -0.60
C LYS A 213 4.11 -13.39 0.36
N PRO A 214 5.03 -14.25 -0.12
CA PRO A 214 6.16 -14.68 0.69
C PRO A 214 6.98 -13.47 1.15
N GLY A 215 7.40 -13.46 2.41
CA GLY A 215 8.16 -12.38 3.03
C GLY A 215 7.85 -12.24 4.52
N ALA A 216 8.29 -11.13 5.12
CA ALA A 216 8.13 -10.84 6.55
C ALA A 216 6.65 -10.73 6.97
N VAL A 217 5.80 -10.23 6.08
CA VAL A 217 4.35 -10.13 6.28
C VAL A 217 3.65 -11.01 5.25
N PRO A 218 3.37 -12.30 5.58
CA PRO A 218 2.83 -13.25 4.60
C PRO A 218 1.42 -12.93 4.11
N GLU A 219 0.59 -12.24 4.91
CA GLU A 219 -0.73 -11.74 4.52
C GLU A 219 -0.78 -10.23 4.76
N ASP A 220 -0.92 -9.46 3.68
CA ASP A 220 -1.02 -8.00 3.77
C ASP A 220 -2.42 -7.58 4.25
N PRO A 221 -2.52 -6.68 5.23
CA PRO A 221 -3.81 -6.28 5.80
C PRO A 221 -4.78 -5.64 4.80
N VAL A 222 -4.34 -4.65 4.01
CA VAL A 222 -5.11 -4.02 2.92
C VAL A 222 -4.17 -3.56 1.82
N THR A 223 -4.39 -4.05 0.60
CA THR A 223 -3.47 -3.91 -0.52
C THR A 223 -4.05 -3.02 -1.62
N GLY A 224 -3.58 -1.78 -1.71
CA GLY A 224 -4.05 -0.83 -2.73
C GLY A 224 -3.80 -1.31 -4.16
N SER A 225 -2.60 -1.81 -4.46
CA SER A 225 -2.24 -2.33 -5.80
C SER A 225 -3.10 -3.52 -6.22
N ALA A 226 -3.44 -4.43 -5.30
CA ALA A 226 -4.36 -5.52 -5.59
C ALA A 226 -5.75 -4.99 -5.96
N HIS A 227 -6.24 -3.94 -5.28
CA HIS A 227 -7.52 -3.33 -5.64
C HIS A 227 -7.46 -2.58 -6.97
N ALA A 228 -6.32 -1.98 -7.34
CA ALA A 228 -6.11 -1.43 -8.68
C ALA A 228 -6.24 -2.49 -9.79
N GLN A 229 -6.00 -3.77 -9.48
CA GLN A 229 -6.19 -4.91 -10.39
C GLN A 229 -7.60 -5.53 -10.26
N LEU A 230 -8.18 -5.59 -9.06
CA LEU A 230 -9.49 -6.20 -8.83
C LEU A 230 -10.65 -5.32 -9.32
N VAL A 231 -10.52 -3.99 -9.21
CA VAL A 231 -11.61 -3.07 -9.61
C VAL A 231 -11.97 -3.19 -11.08
N PRO A 232 -11.04 -3.23 -12.06
CA PRO A 232 -11.37 -3.49 -13.45
C PRO A 232 -12.05 -4.86 -13.68
N LEU A 233 -11.63 -5.89 -12.94
CA LEU A 233 -12.24 -7.22 -13.00
C LEU A 233 -13.70 -7.17 -12.55
N TRP A 234 -13.94 -6.67 -11.33
CA TRP A 234 -15.27 -6.66 -10.73
C TRP A 234 -16.21 -5.62 -11.38
N ALA A 235 -15.68 -4.49 -11.87
CA ALA A 235 -16.46 -3.51 -12.62
C ALA A 235 -17.02 -4.12 -13.92
N ARG A 236 -16.20 -4.89 -14.63
CA ARG A 236 -16.63 -5.64 -15.81
C ARG A 236 -17.69 -6.69 -15.46
N ASP A 237 -17.43 -7.51 -14.42
CA ASP A 237 -18.28 -8.64 -14.06
C ASP A 237 -19.64 -8.16 -13.47
N LEU A 238 -19.67 -7.01 -12.79
CA LEU A 238 -20.88 -6.40 -12.19
C LEU A 238 -21.55 -5.35 -13.10
N GLY A 239 -20.92 -4.94 -14.20
CA GLY A 239 -21.44 -3.97 -15.15
C GLY A 239 -21.56 -2.54 -14.60
N ARG A 240 -20.74 -2.14 -13.66
CA ARG A 240 -20.73 -0.79 -13.06
C ARG A 240 -19.34 -0.39 -12.58
N ALA A 241 -19.08 0.92 -12.54
CA ALA A 241 -17.78 1.48 -12.19
C ALA A 241 -17.57 1.68 -10.69
N ASP A 242 -18.65 2.01 -9.95
CA ASP A 242 -18.58 2.28 -8.51
C ASP A 242 -18.83 1.01 -7.72
N LEU A 243 -17.88 0.65 -6.88
CA LEU A 243 -17.84 -0.61 -6.14
C LEU A 243 -17.47 -0.36 -4.68
N THR A 244 -17.88 -1.29 -3.82
CA THR A 244 -17.42 -1.41 -2.45
C THR A 244 -16.61 -2.70 -2.30
N ALA A 245 -15.50 -2.62 -1.57
CA ALA A 245 -14.62 -3.76 -1.34
C ALA A 245 -14.29 -3.95 0.14
N ARG A 246 -14.03 -5.20 0.52
CA ARG A 246 -13.46 -5.53 1.83
C ARG A 246 -12.28 -6.49 1.65
N GLN A 247 -11.14 -6.15 2.24
CA GLN A 247 -10.05 -7.12 2.40
C GLN A 247 -10.21 -7.82 3.74
N LEU A 248 -10.24 -9.16 3.71
CA LEU A 248 -10.65 -10.01 4.84
C LEU A 248 -9.46 -10.56 5.62
N SER A 249 -8.39 -9.80 5.74
CA SER A 249 -7.27 -10.13 6.63
C SER A 249 -7.69 -10.12 8.11
N ALA A 250 -6.78 -10.50 9.00
CA ALA A 250 -7.05 -10.45 10.44
C ALA A 250 -7.41 -9.04 10.93
N ARG A 251 -6.82 -7.98 10.36
CA ARG A 251 -7.16 -6.58 10.67
C ARG A 251 -8.40 -6.13 9.92
N GLY A 252 -8.55 -6.58 8.69
CA GLY A 252 -9.61 -6.16 7.79
C GLY A 252 -9.45 -4.72 7.32
N GLY A 253 -10.14 -4.38 6.24
CA GLY A 253 -10.25 -3.01 5.77
C GLY A 253 -11.36 -2.85 4.75
N ARG A 254 -11.82 -1.63 4.58
CA ARG A 254 -12.89 -1.24 3.66
C ARG A 254 -12.40 -0.21 2.68
N LEU A 255 -12.88 -0.35 1.44
CA LEU A 255 -12.59 0.59 0.37
C LEU A 255 -13.89 0.88 -0.40
N ARG A 256 -14.08 2.12 -0.77
CA ARG A 256 -14.93 2.48 -1.91
C ARG A 256 -14.00 2.61 -3.12
N CYS A 257 -14.42 2.07 -4.24
CA CYS A 257 -13.58 1.98 -5.42
C CYS A 257 -14.36 2.52 -6.63
N THR A 258 -13.69 3.29 -7.49
CA THR A 258 -14.29 3.75 -8.75
C THR A 258 -13.32 3.45 -9.90
N LEU A 259 -13.80 2.77 -10.94
CA LEU A 259 -13.08 2.65 -12.21
C LEU A 259 -13.36 3.89 -13.07
N ALA A 260 -12.35 4.74 -13.23
CA ALA A 260 -12.43 5.99 -14.00
C ALA A 260 -11.52 5.92 -15.25
N GLY A 261 -12.01 5.27 -16.30
CA GLY A 261 -11.22 5.04 -17.51
C GLY A 261 -10.05 4.09 -17.25
N ASP A 262 -8.83 4.60 -17.37
CA ASP A 262 -7.58 3.87 -17.09
C ASP A 262 -7.06 4.10 -15.66
N ARG A 263 -7.89 4.69 -14.79
CA ARG A 263 -7.57 4.97 -13.39
C ARG A 263 -8.51 4.22 -12.46
N VAL A 264 -8.00 3.91 -11.26
CA VAL A 264 -8.76 3.37 -10.15
C VAL A 264 -8.63 4.33 -8.98
N LEU A 265 -9.75 4.85 -8.53
CA LEU A 265 -9.84 5.68 -7.34
C LEU A 265 -10.19 4.80 -6.14
N LEU A 266 -9.32 4.79 -5.14
CA LEU A 266 -9.53 4.05 -3.90
C LEU A 266 -9.78 5.03 -2.77
N VAL A 267 -10.94 4.90 -2.13
CA VAL A 267 -11.35 5.79 -1.04
C VAL A 267 -11.39 5.01 0.27
N GLY A 268 -10.78 5.59 1.30
CA GLY A 268 -10.76 5.02 2.65
C GLY A 268 -10.40 6.06 3.69
N ARG A 269 -10.49 5.67 4.96
CA ARG A 269 -10.11 6.49 6.11
C ARG A 269 -8.75 6.14 6.63
N CYS A 270 -8.13 7.09 7.33
CA CYS A 270 -6.91 6.89 8.07
C CYS A 270 -7.16 7.04 9.56
N HIS A 271 -6.53 6.19 10.37
CA HIS A 271 -6.53 6.32 11.83
C HIS A 271 -5.10 6.41 12.35
N ARG A 272 -4.79 7.52 12.99
CA ARG A 272 -3.51 7.69 13.67
C ARG A 272 -3.48 6.85 14.93
N TYR A 273 -2.46 6.01 15.06
CA TYR A 273 -2.28 5.11 16.21
C TYR A 273 -1.21 5.61 17.18
N LEU A 274 -0.07 6.11 16.65
CA LEU A 274 1.08 6.49 17.45
C LEU A 274 1.76 7.72 16.84
N ASP A 275 2.19 8.63 17.74
CA ASP A 275 3.17 9.68 17.45
C ASP A 275 4.36 9.49 18.38
N GLY A 276 5.56 9.52 17.84
CA GLY A 276 6.78 9.30 18.60
C GLY A 276 8.00 9.95 17.98
N VAL A 277 9.13 9.75 18.63
CA VAL A 277 10.44 10.20 18.17
C VAL A 277 11.38 9.02 18.17
N VAL A 278 12.04 8.80 17.06
CA VAL A 278 13.13 7.81 16.92
C VAL A 278 14.45 8.54 17.03
N THR A 279 15.32 8.07 17.92
CA THR A 279 16.69 8.57 18.04
C THR A 279 17.60 7.68 17.19
N LEU A 280 18.16 8.25 16.14
CA LEU A 280 19.15 7.59 15.30
C LEU A 280 20.54 8.03 15.76
N ALA A 281 21.32 7.08 16.25
CA ALA A 281 22.72 7.29 16.60
C ALA A 281 23.62 6.90 15.42
N ASP A 282 24.79 7.57 15.31
CA ASP A 282 25.81 7.09 14.38
C ASP A 282 26.17 5.64 14.70
N PRO A 283 26.31 4.76 13.71
CA PRO A 283 26.81 3.42 13.95
C PRO A 283 28.22 3.50 14.56
N VAL A 284 28.44 2.76 15.63
CA VAL A 284 29.72 2.68 16.36
C VAL A 284 30.77 1.99 15.52
#